data_51c79c225e63f7ad56fcdf867ca74de7
#
_entry.id   51c79c225e63f7ad56fcdf867ca74de7
#
_cell.length_a   1.000
_cell.length_b   1.000
_cell.length_c   1.000
_cell.angle_alpha   90.00
_cell.angle_beta   90.00
_cell.angle_gamma   90.00
#
_symmetry.space_group_name_H-M   'P 1'
#
loop_
_entity.id
_entity.type
_entity.pdbx_description
1 polymer ?
#
loop_
_entity_poly.entity_id
_entity_poly.type
_entity_poly.pdbx_seq_one_letter_code
_entity_poly.pdbx_strand_id
1 'polypeptide(L)'
;MKKVMIYGMGISGTGAKALLETEGYEVILVDDKKAMTSEEAMQHLDNIEFFIKSPGIPYNNFVKEVQKRGIKVLDEIEVAYNYMVEKNLKTKIIAITGTNGKSTTTAKISDLLNHAGYKACYAGNIGRSLSEVLLHEKDLDFVSLELSSFQLENVENFRAYISMIINMGPDHIERYNSFDEYYDTKFNIAKNQDENQYFIENIDDVEIEKRAKQIKAKRISVSKSKEANVYVEDNKIYVGKDFIIEADKLSLKGIHNLENTLFMVATAEILNIDREKLKEFLMVATPLEHRTELFFNYGKVKFINDSKATNVDSTKFAIQANKDSILICGGYDKGVDLAPLAEMIKENIKEVYLIGVIADKIETELKKVGYEASKIHKLETVENSLLDMKKRFTKDSDEVILLSPATSSYDQFNSFEHRGKVFKELVLKIFG
;
A
#
# COMPACT_ATOMS: atom_id res chain seq x y z
N MET A 1 19.07 10.47 31.18
CA MET A 1 18.67 10.20 29.78
C MET A 1 17.18 9.87 29.80
N LYS A 2 16.39 10.46 28.91
CA LYS A 2 14.95 10.15 28.81
C LYS A 2 14.80 8.76 28.23
N LYS A 3 13.90 7.96 28.80
CA LYS A 3 13.66 6.57 28.36
C LYS A 3 12.39 6.46 27.57
N VAL A 4 12.44 5.73 26.48
CA VAL A 4 11.27 5.42 25.66
C VAL A 4 11.20 3.92 25.40
N MET A 5 10.02 3.41 25.18
CA MET A 5 9.84 1.99 24.89
C MET A 5 9.19 1.82 23.51
N ILE A 6 9.70 0.90 22.71
CA ILE A 6 9.19 0.59 21.37
C ILE A 6 8.77 -0.87 21.33
N TYR A 7 7.51 -1.14 21.00
CA TYR A 7 6.96 -2.48 20.83
C TYR A 7 6.78 -2.84 19.36
N GLY A 8 7.54 -3.82 18.91
CA GLY A 8 7.61 -4.34 17.55
C GLY A 8 8.85 -3.85 16.79
N MET A 9 9.67 -4.78 16.32
CA MET A 9 10.93 -4.54 15.59
C MET A 9 10.76 -4.69 14.07
N GLY A 10 9.65 -4.23 13.53
CA GLY A 10 9.45 -4.05 12.08
C GLY A 10 10.10 -2.75 11.56
N ILE A 11 9.81 -2.39 10.30
CA ILE A 11 10.34 -1.19 9.64
C ILE A 11 10.07 0.08 10.47
N SER A 12 8.83 0.27 10.96
CA SER A 12 8.47 1.43 11.80
C SER A 12 9.25 1.47 13.12
N GLY A 13 9.30 0.34 13.84
CA GLY A 13 9.99 0.30 15.14
C GLY A 13 11.50 0.49 15.02
N THR A 14 12.16 -0.07 14.00
CA THR A 14 13.59 0.11 13.76
C THR A 14 13.93 1.52 13.34
N GLY A 15 13.08 2.16 12.50
CA GLY A 15 13.24 3.55 12.11
C GLY A 15 13.06 4.51 13.29
N ALA A 16 12.01 4.32 14.10
CA ALA A 16 11.79 5.10 15.32
C ALA A 16 12.96 4.98 16.31
N LYS A 17 13.49 3.74 16.48
CA LYS A 17 14.68 3.52 17.31
C LYS A 17 15.86 4.36 16.86
N ALA A 18 16.23 4.27 15.58
CA ALA A 18 17.38 4.99 15.04
C ALA A 18 17.23 6.51 15.22
N LEU A 19 16.02 7.05 14.99
CA LEU A 19 15.72 8.47 15.17
C LEU A 19 15.89 8.89 16.63
N LEU A 20 15.30 8.15 17.56
CA LEU A 20 15.30 8.48 18.98
C LEU A 20 16.69 8.33 19.63
N GLU A 21 17.47 7.33 19.25
CA GLU A 21 18.86 7.20 19.71
C GLU A 21 19.72 8.37 19.24
N THR A 22 19.48 8.88 18.01
CA THR A 22 20.17 10.07 17.50
C THR A 22 19.79 11.33 18.30
N GLU A 23 18.56 11.39 18.83
CA GLU A 23 18.09 12.46 19.71
C GLU A 23 18.44 12.24 21.19
N GLY A 24 19.24 11.24 21.52
CA GLY A 24 19.77 11.00 22.86
C GLY A 24 18.81 10.31 23.82
N TYR A 25 17.78 9.63 23.31
CA TYR A 25 16.92 8.79 24.14
C TYR A 25 17.56 7.43 24.42
N GLU A 26 17.30 6.89 25.60
CA GLU A 26 17.52 5.47 25.92
C GLU A 26 16.32 4.67 25.44
N VAL A 27 16.52 3.79 24.45
CA VAL A 27 15.44 3.04 23.81
C VAL A 27 15.38 1.61 24.36
N ILE A 28 14.26 1.26 24.96
CA ILE A 28 13.94 -0.12 25.37
C ILE A 28 13.13 -0.77 24.25
N LEU A 29 13.68 -1.86 23.68
CA LEU A 29 13.02 -2.60 22.61
C LEU A 29 12.24 -3.80 23.15
N VAL A 30 11.00 -3.92 22.74
CA VAL A 30 10.10 -5.03 23.06
C VAL A 30 9.66 -5.70 21.77
N ASP A 31 9.89 -7.02 21.68
CA ASP A 31 9.39 -7.83 20.55
C ASP A 31 9.39 -9.29 21.00
N ASP A 32 8.23 -9.89 21.11
CA ASP A 32 8.05 -11.24 21.68
C ASP A 32 8.78 -12.36 20.91
N LYS A 33 9.42 -12.03 19.77
CA LYS A 33 10.21 -12.98 18.96
C LYS A 33 11.68 -12.62 18.83
N LYS A 34 12.05 -11.34 18.97
CA LYS A 34 13.37 -10.83 18.56
C LYS A 34 14.11 -10.04 19.64
N ALA A 35 13.43 -9.66 20.72
CA ALA A 35 14.00 -8.83 21.79
C ALA A 35 13.39 -9.21 23.15
N MET A 36 13.38 -8.26 24.11
CA MET A 36 12.67 -8.40 25.38
C MET A 36 11.19 -8.70 25.14
N THR A 37 10.64 -9.68 25.83
CA THR A 37 9.21 -10.01 25.72
C THR A 37 8.33 -8.95 26.37
N SER A 38 7.06 -8.89 25.97
CA SER A 38 6.09 -7.99 26.58
C SER A 38 5.86 -8.27 28.07
N GLU A 39 6.02 -9.52 28.52
CA GLU A 39 5.96 -9.89 29.95
C GLU A 39 7.14 -9.34 30.75
N GLU A 40 8.36 -9.49 30.24
CA GLU A 40 9.57 -8.94 30.85
C GLU A 40 9.52 -7.41 30.88
N ALA A 41 9.02 -6.79 29.82
CA ALA A 41 8.92 -5.34 29.68
C ALA A 41 7.98 -4.67 30.69
N MET A 42 7.03 -5.41 31.27
CA MET A 42 6.10 -4.91 32.29
C MET A 42 6.81 -4.25 33.49
N GLN A 43 7.97 -4.79 33.90
CA GLN A 43 8.74 -4.26 35.04
C GLN A 43 9.57 -3.01 34.68
N HIS A 44 9.65 -2.64 33.39
CA HIS A 44 10.41 -1.50 32.90
C HIS A 44 9.52 -0.29 32.52
N LEU A 45 8.21 -0.34 32.81
CA LEU A 45 7.27 0.74 32.48
C LEU A 45 7.45 1.99 33.33
N ASP A 46 8.13 1.89 34.49
CA ASP A 46 8.37 3.05 35.32
C ASP A 46 9.41 3.97 34.66
N ASN A 47 9.14 5.29 34.68
CA ASN A 47 10.00 6.33 34.09
C ASN A 47 10.10 6.31 32.55
N ILE A 48 9.16 5.67 31.84
CA ILE A 48 9.02 5.78 30.39
C ILE A 48 8.31 7.09 30.06
N GLU A 49 8.93 7.93 29.19
CA GLU A 49 8.38 9.22 28.77
C GLU A 49 7.19 9.01 27.81
N PHE A 50 7.35 8.10 26.85
CA PHE A 50 6.26 7.64 25.97
C PHE A 50 6.58 6.23 25.43
N PHE A 51 5.55 5.63 24.87
CA PHE A 51 5.57 4.29 24.31
C PHE A 51 5.22 4.32 22.82
N ILE A 52 5.99 3.67 21.98
CA ILE A 52 5.72 3.53 20.55
C ILE A 52 5.17 2.14 20.27
N LYS A 53 3.97 2.09 19.71
CA LYS A 53 3.32 0.89 19.25
C LYS A 53 3.49 0.75 17.74
N SER A 54 4.25 -0.24 17.26
CA SER A 54 4.30 -0.53 15.82
C SER A 54 2.92 -0.92 15.29
N PRO A 55 2.58 -0.56 14.03
CA PRO A 55 1.21 -0.73 13.49
C PRO A 55 0.69 -2.17 13.54
N GLY A 56 1.56 -3.16 13.32
CA GLY A 56 1.22 -4.59 13.39
C GLY A 56 0.91 -5.13 14.80
N ILE A 57 1.23 -4.38 15.86
CA ILE A 57 0.97 -4.79 17.24
C ILE A 57 -0.50 -4.48 17.60
N PRO A 58 -1.29 -5.48 18.04
CA PRO A 58 -2.65 -5.25 18.50
C PRO A 58 -2.66 -4.60 19.89
N TYR A 59 -3.83 -4.09 20.30
CA TYR A 59 -4.08 -3.61 21.68
C TYR A 59 -4.23 -4.79 22.66
N ASN A 60 -3.13 -5.53 22.87
CA ASN A 60 -3.05 -6.64 23.81
C ASN A 60 -2.98 -6.15 25.28
N ASN A 61 -2.88 -7.08 26.23
CA ASN A 61 -2.86 -6.75 27.67
C ASN A 61 -1.67 -5.85 28.04
N PHE A 62 -0.53 -5.97 27.37
CA PHE A 62 0.62 -5.12 27.62
C PHE A 62 0.36 -3.67 27.19
N VAL A 63 -0.14 -3.45 25.99
CA VAL A 63 -0.49 -2.10 25.52
C VAL A 63 -1.58 -1.46 26.39
N LYS A 64 -2.59 -2.25 26.82
CA LYS A 64 -3.63 -1.78 27.74
C LYS A 64 -3.07 -1.40 29.11
N GLU A 65 -2.09 -2.12 29.62
CA GLU A 65 -1.42 -1.77 30.89
C GLU A 65 -0.61 -0.48 30.75
N VAL A 66 0.11 -0.29 29.64
CA VAL A 66 0.79 0.97 29.31
C VAL A 66 -0.17 2.16 29.36
N GLN A 67 -1.33 2.04 28.70
CA GLN A 67 -2.36 3.08 28.73
C GLN A 67 -2.92 3.33 30.12
N LYS A 68 -3.18 2.25 30.90
CA LYS A 68 -3.70 2.34 32.27
C LYS A 68 -2.75 3.08 33.21
N ARG A 69 -1.45 2.99 33.01
CA ARG A 69 -0.42 3.75 33.74
C ARG A 69 -0.31 5.21 33.29
N GLY A 70 -1.12 5.65 32.32
CA GLY A 70 -1.07 7.00 31.78
C GLY A 70 0.13 7.29 30.89
N ILE A 71 0.85 6.25 30.45
CA ILE A 71 1.96 6.40 29.51
C ILE A 71 1.38 6.66 28.12
N LYS A 72 1.88 7.70 27.47
CA LYS A 72 1.43 8.13 26.15
C LYS A 72 1.82 7.07 25.10
N VAL A 73 0.85 6.57 24.34
CA VAL A 73 1.07 5.62 23.24
C VAL A 73 1.07 6.39 21.92
N LEU A 74 2.18 6.33 21.18
CA LEU A 74 2.37 7.02 19.91
C LEU A 74 2.62 6.01 18.77
N ASP A 75 2.43 6.46 17.55
CA ASP A 75 2.92 5.78 16.36
C ASP A 75 4.27 6.37 15.91
N GLU A 76 5.02 5.64 15.11
CA GLU A 76 6.29 6.10 14.53
C GLU A 76 6.11 7.41 13.75
N ILE A 77 4.99 7.55 13.04
CA ILE A 77 4.66 8.72 12.24
C ILE A 77 4.55 9.99 13.10
N GLU A 78 3.94 9.87 14.28
CA GLU A 78 3.83 10.98 15.23
C GLU A 78 5.21 11.42 15.75
N VAL A 79 6.06 10.46 16.07
CA VAL A 79 7.43 10.73 16.55
C VAL A 79 8.27 11.41 15.46
N ALA A 80 8.20 10.89 14.25
CA ALA A 80 8.89 11.46 13.09
C ALA A 80 8.39 12.87 12.74
N TYR A 81 7.08 13.11 12.83
CA TYR A 81 6.50 14.44 12.61
C TYR A 81 6.94 15.43 13.69
N ASN A 82 6.92 15.05 14.96
CA ASN A 82 7.39 15.91 16.06
C ASN A 82 8.88 16.28 15.87
N TYR A 83 9.71 15.33 15.43
CA TYR A 83 11.10 15.60 15.05
C TYR A 83 11.20 16.63 13.91
N MET A 84 10.38 16.50 12.85
CA MET A 84 10.36 17.49 11.77
C MET A 84 10.06 18.91 12.28
N VAL A 85 9.08 19.04 13.16
CA VAL A 85 8.68 20.32 13.76
C VAL A 85 9.79 20.87 14.63
N GLU A 86 10.38 20.07 15.51
CA GLU A 86 11.47 20.47 16.42
C GLU A 86 12.72 20.94 15.65
N LYS A 87 13.08 20.24 14.58
CA LYS A 87 14.23 20.58 13.72
C LYS A 87 13.91 21.66 12.68
N ASN A 88 12.69 22.18 12.63
CA ASN A 88 12.24 23.15 11.63
C ASN A 88 12.53 22.69 10.18
N LEU A 89 12.30 21.42 9.88
CA LEU A 89 12.52 20.90 8.53
C LEU A 89 11.53 21.52 7.55
N LYS A 90 12.01 21.91 6.37
CA LYS A 90 11.18 22.53 5.32
C LYS A 90 10.38 21.52 4.50
N THR A 91 10.72 20.26 4.60
CA THR A 91 10.06 19.16 3.91
C THR A 91 8.55 19.17 4.19
N LYS A 92 7.75 19.06 3.15
CA LYS A 92 6.28 18.97 3.28
C LYS A 92 5.82 17.52 3.11
N ILE A 93 4.84 17.13 3.90
CA ILE A 93 4.24 15.79 3.82
C ILE A 93 2.99 15.85 2.94
N ILE A 94 2.91 14.91 1.97
CA ILE A 94 1.70 14.57 1.23
C ILE A 94 1.26 13.20 1.74
N ALA A 95 0.21 13.15 2.56
CA ALA A 95 -0.24 11.94 3.24
C ALA A 95 -1.39 11.26 2.49
N ILE A 96 -1.26 9.96 2.26
CA ILE A 96 -2.18 9.16 1.46
C ILE A 96 -2.70 7.98 2.28
N THR A 97 -4.03 7.85 2.39
CA THR A 97 -4.69 6.65 2.90
C THR A 97 -5.85 6.24 2.01
N GLY A 98 -6.50 5.14 2.34
CA GLY A 98 -7.63 4.56 1.61
C GLY A 98 -7.65 3.05 1.82
N THR A 99 -8.63 2.37 1.28
CA THR A 99 -8.64 0.90 1.27
C THR A 99 -7.76 0.37 0.15
N ASN A 100 -7.92 0.86 -1.06
CA ASN A 100 -7.17 0.47 -2.25
C ASN A 100 -6.45 1.66 -2.89
N GLY A 101 -5.44 1.40 -3.75
CA GLY A 101 -4.75 2.44 -4.51
C GLY A 101 -3.64 3.19 -3.76
N LYS A 102 -3.55 3.10 -2.42
CA LYS A 102 -2.56 3.82 -1.58
C LYS A 102 -1.14 3.78 -2.15
N SER A 103 -0.55 2.60 -2.28
CA SER A 103 0.86 2.45 -2.67
C SER A 103 1.13 2.99 -4.08
N THR A 104 0.21 2.75 -5.03
CA THR A 104 0.34 3.29 -6.39
C THR A 104 0.31 4.81 -6.36
N THR A 105 -0.69 5.40 -5.71
CA THR A 105 -0.83 6.86 -5.63
C THR A 105 0.37 7.48 -4.92
N THR A 106 0.81 6.90 -3.81
CA THR A 106 1.97 7.37 -3.03
C THR A 106 3.24 7.39 -3.86
N ALA A 107 3.58 6.27 -4.51
CA ALA A 107 4.78 6.20 -5.33
C ALA A 107 4.68 7.12 -6.56
N LYS A 108 3.52 7.16 -7.23
CA LYS A 108 3.36 7.98 -8.44
C LYS A 108 3.30 9.47 -8.16
N ILE A 109 2.82 9.91 -7.01
CA ILE A 109 2.96 11.32 -6.57
C ILE A 109 4.45 11.66 -6.36
N SER A 110 5.23 10.79 -5.71
CA SER A 110 6.67 10.99 -5.59
C SER A 110 7.37 11.07 -6.95
N ASP A 111 7.03 10.16 -7.88
CA ASP A 111 7.58 10.16 -9.25
C ASP A 111 7.20 11.45 -10.01
N LEU A 112 5.94 11.88 -9.92
CA LEU A 112 5.45 13.14 -10.53
C LEU A 112 6.20 14.35 -10.01
N LEU A 113 6.41 14.43 -8.69
CA LEU A 113 7.14 15.53 -8.07
C LEU A 113 8.60 15.60 -8.56
N ASN A 114 9.26 14.46 -8.65
CA ASN A 114 10.62 14.38 -9.20
C ASN A 114 10.65 14.76 -10.68
N HIS A 115 9.68 14.32 -11.49
CA HIS A 115 9.53 14.71 -12.88
C HIS A 115 9.30 16.23 -13.04
N ALA A 116 8.56 16.82 -12.11
CA ALA A 116 8.34 18.27 -12.08
C ALA A 116 9.57 19.08 -11.63
N GLY A 117 10.61 18.42 -11.07
CA GLY A 117 11.86 19.04 -10.65
C GLY A 117 12.00 19.28 -9.14
N TYR A 118 11.08 18.75 -8.33
CA TYR A 118 11.21 18.71 -6.87
C TYR A 118 12.07 17.54 -6.43
N LYS A 119 12.62 17.64 -5.22
CA LYS A 119 13.27 16.49 -4.54
C LYS A 119 12.23 15.80 -3.66
N ALA A 120 11.76 14.64 -4.09
CA ALA A 120 10.72 13.90 -3.37
C ALA A 120 11.07 12.41 -3.26
N CYS A 121 10.65 11.81 -2.16
CA CYS A 121 10.63 10.36 -2.00
C CYS A 121 9.28 9.88 -1.44
N TYR A 122 9.05 8.59 -1.45
CA TYR A 122 7.91 7.99 -0.76
C TYR A 122 8.36 7.21 0.48
N ALA A 123 7.48 7.13 1.48
CA ALA A 123 7.73 6.49 2.77
C ALA A 123 6.45 5.96 3.43
N GLY A 124 6.58 5.34 4.58
CA GLY A 124 5.49 4.95 5.48
C GLY A 124 5.15 3.47 5.42
N ASN A 125 3.91 3.14 5.12
CA ASN A 125 3.45 1.75 4.97
C ASN A 125 4.01 1.05 3.71
N ILE A 126 4.75 1.79 2.90
CA ILE A 126 5.50 1.32 1.73
C ILE A 126 6.93 1.85 1.79
N GLY A 127 7.90 1.02 1.44
CA GLY A 127 9.31 1.42 1.43
C GLY A 127 9.90 1.61 2.84
N ARG A 128 10.54 2.74 3.04
CA ARG A 128 11.19 3.11 4.33
C ARG A 128 10.20 3.77 5.29
N SER A 129 10.47 3.71 6.60
CA SER A 129 9.73 4.49 7.59
C SER A 129 9.98 6.00 7.40
N LEU A 130 9.06 6.84 7.90
CA LEU A 130 9.26 8.29 7.86
C LEU A 130 10.49 8.70 8.68
N SER A 131 10.68 8.10 9.85
CA SER A 131 11.86 8.32 10.70
C SER A 131 13.17 8.06 9.98
N GLU A 132 13.28 6.94 9.25
CA GLU A 132 14.47 6.59 8.47
C GLU A 132 14.74 7.60 7.35
N VAL A 133 13.68 8.01 6.63
CA VAL A 133 13.81 9.02 5.57
C VAL A 133 14.33 10.33 6.14
N LEU A 134 13.76 10.82 7.24
CA LEU A 134 14.16 12.09 7.84
C LEU A 134 15.57 12.09 8.43
N LEU A 135 16.08 10.93 8.83
CA LEU A 135 17.48 10.79 9.27
C LEU A 135 18.47 10.95 8.13
N HIS A 136 18.16 10.39 6.97
CA HIS A 136 19.12 10.24 5.87
C HIS A 136 18.93 11.22 4.72
N GLU A 137 17.71 11.78 4.54
CA GLU A 137 17.35 12.66 3.43
C GLU A 137 17.05 14.09 3.96
N LYS A 138 18.06 14.93 4.04
CA LYS A 138 17.92 16.24 4.68
C LYS A 138 17.37 17.36 3.79
N ASP A 139 17.40 17.20 2.47
CA ASP A 139 17.08 18.25 1.49
C ASP A 139 15.84 17.91 0.64
N LEU A 140 14.87 17.20 1.19
CA LEU A 140 13.64 16.90 0.50
C LEU A 140 12.67 18.08 0.52
N ASP A 141 12.08 18.38 -0.64
CA ASP A 141 10.94 19.28 -0.73
C ASP A 141 9.66 18.60 -0.22
N PHE A 142 9.48 17.30 -0.58
CA PHE A 142 8.29 16.54 -0.24
C PHE A 142 8.60 15.09 0.17
N VAL A 143 7.79 14.58 1.10
CA VAL A 143 7.64 13.15 1.35
C VAL A 143 6.21 12.75 1.02
N SER A 144 6.03 11.87 0.03
CA SER A 144 4.76 11.21 -0.24
C SER A 144 4.62 10.04 0.72
N LEU A 145 3.68 10.11 1.66
CA LEU A 145 3.61 9.26 2.84
C LEU A 145 2.37 8.37 2.80
N GLU A 146 2.57 7.05 2.59
CA GLU A 146 1.49 6.07 2.71
C GLU A 146 1.17 5.79 4.17
N LEU A 147 -0.11 5.91 4.55
CA LEU A 147 -0.59 5.63 5.90
C LEU A 147 -1.69 4.57 5.89
N SER A 148 -1.48 3.50 6.65
CA SER A 148 -2.55 2.55 7.02
C SER A 148 -3.44 3.15 8.11
N SER A 149 -4.63 2.58 8.32
CA SER A 149 -5.46 2.95 9.48
C SER A 149 -4.73 2.72 10.80
N PHE A 150 -3.94 1.66 10.90
CA PHE A 150 -3.17 1.31 12.11
C PHE A 150 -2.13 2.36 12.50
N GLN A 151 -1.51 3.03 11.51
CA GLN A 151 -0.57 4.13 11.73
C GLN A 151 -1.26 5.44 12.09
N LEU A 152 -2.55 5.54 11.85
CA LEU A 152 -3.36 6.72 12.18
C LEU A 152 -4.08 6.59 13.54
N GLU A 153 -3.98 5.43 14.23
CA GLU A 153 -4.63 5.22 15.54
C GLU A 153 -4.09 6.16 16.62
N ASN A 154 -2.77 6.39 16.64
CA ASN A 154 -2.06 7.10 17.72
C ASN A 154 -1.35 8.37 17.23
N VAL A 155 -1.91 9.07 16.26
CA VAL A 155 -1.41 10.38 15.85
C VAL A 155 -2.09 11.48 16.66
N GLU A 156 -1.31 12.46 17.13
CA GLU A 156 -1.79 13.58 17.95
C GLU A 156 -1.58 14.93 17.26
N ASN A 157 -0.33 15.24 16.93
CA ASN A 157 0.08 16.53 16.33
C ASN A 157 0.25 16.40 14.81
N PHE A 158 0.34 15.18 14.28
CA PHE A 158 0.57 14.95 12.86
C PHE A 158 -0.31 15.82 11.98
N ARG A 159 0.33 16.57 11.07
CA ARG A 159 -0.35 17.48 10.16
C ARG A 159 0.36 17.49 8.80
N ALA A 160 -0.25 16.88 7.80
CA ALA A 160 0.25 16.90 6.43
C ALA A 160 -0.06 18.23 5.73
N TYR A 161 0.77 18.63 4.76
CA TYR A 161 0.49 19.78 3.89
C TYR A 161 -0.66 19.47 2.92
N ILE A 162 -0.66 18.27 2.34
CA ILE A 162 -1.77 17.70 1.58
C ILE A 162 -2.11 16.37 2.20
N SER A 163 -3.36 16.10 2.48
CA SER A 163 -3.84 14.77 2.85
C SER A 163 -4.92 14.30 1.88
N MET A 164 -5.05 12.98 1.70
CA MET A 164 -6.06 12.41 0.84
C MET A 164 -6.54 11.05 1.31
N ILE A 165 -7.80 10.77 1.04
CA ILE A 165 -8.42 9.45 1.21
C ILE A 165 -8.95 9.01 -0.15
N ILE A 166 -8.33 7.96 -0.72
CA ILE A 166 -8.62 7.53 -2.09
C ILE A 166 -10.01 6.91 -2.20
N ASN A 167 -10.29 5.95 -1.32
CA ASN A 167 -11.57 5.25 -1.22
C ASN A 167 -11.74 4.59 0.14
N MET A 168 -12.98 4.28 0.48
CA MET A 168 -13.37 3.54 1.66
C MET A 168 -14.03 2.23 1.26
N GLY A 169 -13.66 1.15 1.90
CA GLY A 169 -14.27 -0.16 1.73
C GLY A 169 -14.08 -1.00 2.98
N PRO A 170 -14.87 -2.05 3.18
CA PRO A 170 -14.74 -2.94 4.33
C PRO A 170 -13.38 -3.64 4.30
N ASP A 171 -12.60 -3.47 5.36
CA ASP A 171 -11.30 -4.11 5.57
C ASP A 171 -10.99 -4.13 7.07
N HIS A 172 -10.12 -5.05 7.53
CA HIS A 172 -9.61 -5.10 8.91
C HIS A 172 -10.67 -5.08 10.03
N ILE A 173 -11.84 -5.70 9.80
CA ILE A 173 -12.98 -5.71 10.77
C ILE A 173 -12.58 -6.38 12.10
N GLU A 174 -11.66 -7.33 12.05
CA GLU A 174 -11.17 -8.03 13.24
C GLU A 174 -10.43 -7.12 14.24
N ARG A 175 -10.03 -5.92 13.82
CA ARG A 175 -9.30 -4.97 14.66
C ARG A 175 -10.14 -3.83 15.18
N TYR A 176 -11.24 -3.51 14.51
CA TYR A 176 -12.13 -2.39 14.85
C TYR A 176 -13.48 -2.92 15.31
N ASN A 177 -14.15 -2.20 16.23
CA ASN A 177 -15.48 -2.60 16.71
C ASN A 177 -16.59 -2.38 15.67
N SER A 178 -16.34 -1.49 14.67
CA SER A 178 -17.29 -1.18 13.61
C SER A 178 -16.57 -0.63 12.37
N PHE A 179 -17.27 -0.60 11.23
CA PHE A 179 -16.78 0.11 10.03
C PHE A 179 -16.65 1.62 10.27
N ASP A 180 -17.55 2.22 11.05
CA ASP A 180 -17.46 3.64 11.36
C ASP A 180 -16.18 3.99 12.12
N GLU A 181 -15.77 3.18 13.12
CA GLU A 181 -14.50 3.36 13.83
C GLU A 181 -13.29 3.25 12.89
N TYR A 182 -13.30 2.27 11.98
CA TYR A 182 -12.27 2.12 10.97
C TYR A 182 -12.19 3.32 10.02
N TYR A 183 -13.35 3.81 9.56
CA TYR A 183 -13.41 4.98 8.68
C TYR A 183 -12.97 6.25 9.40
N ASP A 184 -13.47 6.48 10.62
CA ASP A 184 -13.10 7.64 11.44
C ASP A 184 -11.60 7.65 11.75
N THR A 185 -11.01 6.48 12.00
CA THR A 185 -9.55 6.37 12.20
C THR A 185 -8.76 6.85 10.98
N LYS A 186 -9.21 6.55 9.75
CA LYS A 186 -8.55 7.09 8.54
C LYS A 186 -8.64 8.61 8.44
N PHE A 187 -9.71 9.22 8.93
CA PHE A 187 -9.86 10.68 8.95
C PHE A 187 -8.91 11.39 9.92
N ASN A 188 -8.24 10.66 10.82
CA ASN A 188 -7.15 11.22 11.62
C ASN A 188 -6.01 11.77 10.76
N ILE A 189 -5.89 11.37 9.49
CA ILE A 189 -4.94 11.92 8.53
C ILE A 189 -5.07 13.44 8.35
N ALA A 190 -6.26 13.99 8.57
CA ALA A 190 -6.59 15.40 8.37
C ALA A 190 -7.02 16.12 9.67
N LYS A 191 -7.05 15.44 10.83
CA LYS A 191 -7.66 16.00 12.05
C LYS A 191 -7.03 17.32 12.54
N ASN A 192 -5.75 17.53 12.26
CA ASN A 192 -5.01 18.73 12.69
C ASN A 192 -4.80 19.75 11.57
N GLN A 193 -5.34 19.50 10.38
CA GLN A 193 -5.26 20.46 9.29
C GLN A 193 -6.17 21.67 9.53
N ASP A 194 -5.74 22.83 9.05
CA ASP A 194 -6.47 24.09 9.04
C ASP A 194 -6.57 24.64 7.60
N GLU A 195 -7.02 25.88 7.43
CA GLU A 195 -7.22 26.54 6.13
C GLU A 195 -5.92 26.74 5.31
N ASN A 196 -4.74 26.46 5.90
CA ASN A 196 -3.45 26.56 5.20
C ASN A 196 -3.03 25.25 4.54
N GLN A 197 -3.73 24.15 4.81
CA GLN A 197 -3.49 22.84 4.22
C GLN A 197 -4.61 22.44 3.25
N TYR A 198 -4.41 21.30 2.58
CA TYR A 198 -5.33 20.79 1.58
C TYR A 198 -5.78 19.37 1.91
N PHE A 199 -7.04 19.09 1.67
CA PHE A 199 -7.62 17.75 1.74
C PHE A 199 -8.23 17.38 0.39
N ILE A 200 -7.72 16.31 -0.25
CA ILE A 200 -8.28 15.80 -1.50
C ILE A 200 -9.26 14.69 -1.18
N GLU A 201 -10.51 14.87 -1.59
CA GLU A 201 -11.62 13.96 -1.32
C GLU A 201 -12.20 13.33 -2.59
N ASN A 202 -12.44 12.03 -2.56
CA ASN A 202 -13.20 11.33 -3.59
C ASN A 202 -14.70 11.48 -3.30
N ILE A 203 -15.39 12.31 -4.07
CA ILE A 203 -16.83 12.55 -3.88
C ILE A 203 -17.73 11.48 -4.51
N ASP A 204 -17.17 10.49 -5.22
CA ASP A 204 -17.89 9.29 -5.64
C ASP A 204 -18.08 8.30 -4.47
N ASP A 205 -17.29 8.45 -3.39
CA ASP A 205 -17.38 7.65 -2.19
C ASP A 205 -18.22 8.37 -1.13
N VAL A 206 -19.40 7.80 -0.84
CA VAL A 206 -20.39 8.40 0.05
C VAL A 206 -19.86 8.58 1.48
N GLU A 207 -19.03 7.64 1.96
CA GLU A 207 -18.46 7.71 3.31
C GLU A 207 -17.39 8.81 3.42
N ILE A 208 -16.63 9.03 2.36
CA ILE A 208 -15.67 10.14 2.29
C ILE A 208 -16.43 11.46 2.20
N GLU A 209 -17.36 11.62 1.26
CA GLU A 209 -18.12 12.86 1.06
C GLU A 209 -18.87 13.30 2.34
N LYS A 210 -19.44 12.33 3.08
CA LYS A 210 -20.13 12.58 4.35
C LYS A 210 -19.19 13.13 5.43
N ARG A 211 -18.05 12.46 5.65
CA ARG A 211 -17.13 12.79 6.75
C ARG A 211 -16.24 13.99 6.44
N ALA A 212 -15.90 14.22 5.19
CA ALA A 212 -15.07 15.33 4.76
C ALA A 212 -15.67 16.72 5.08
N LYS A 213 -16.99 16.81 5.31
CA LYS A 213 -17.67 18.06 5.70
C LYS A 213 -17.13 18.67 6.99
N GLN A 214 -16.48 17.88 7.84
CA GLN A 214 -15.91 18.32 9.12
C GLN A 214 -14.45 18.81 8.99
N ILE A 215 -13.81 18.58 7.84
CA ILE A 215 -12.41 18.94 7.61
C ILE A 215 -12.28 20.44 7.44
N LYS A 216 -11.33 21.05 8.16
CA LYS A 216 -11.06 22.51 8.12
C LYS A 216 -10.14 22.92 6.97
N ALA A 217 -9.37 21.98 6.42
CA ALA A 217 -8.48 22.21 5.29
C ALA A 217 -9.25 22.66 4.03
N LYS A 218 -8.55 23.28 3.10
CA LYS A 218 -9.09 23.55 1.76
C LYS A 218 -9.39 22.24 1.06
N ARG A 219 -10.66 21.98 0.78
CA ARG A 219 -11.11 20.75 0.17
C ARG A 219 -11.02 20.85 -1.35
N ILE A 220 -10.43 19.82 -1.97
CA ILE A 220 -10.33 19.62 -3.41
C ILE A 220 -11.02 18.31 -3.75
N SER A 221 -12.11 18.38 -4.47
CA SER A 221 -12.90 17.21 -4.85
C SER A 221 -12.37 16.55 -6.12
N VAL A 222 -12.35 15.21 -6.12
CA VAL A 222 -12.10 14.40 -7.33
C VAL A 222 -13.28 13.48 -7.60
N SER A 223 -13.60 13.22 -8.88
CA SER A 223 -14.69 12.33 -9.28
C SER A 223 -14.48 11.70 -10.66
N LYS A 224 -14.90 10.45 -10.79
CA LYS A 224 -14.99 9.75 -12.09
C LYS A 224 -16.38 9.86 -12.74
N SER A 225 -17.39 10.32 -12.02
CA SER A 225 -18.80 10.20 -12.41
C SER A 225 -19.59 11.50 -12.38
N LYS A 226 -19.08 12.55 -11.76
CA LYS A 226 -19.75 13.84 -11.63
C LYS A 226 -18.78 15.01 -11.64
N GLU A 227 -19.27 16.22 -11.90
CA GLU A 227 -18.46 17.43 -11.88
C GLU A 227 -17.82 17.65 -10.49
N ALA A 228 -16.53 17.99 -10.48
CA ALA A 228 -15.69 18.19 -9.30
C ALA A 228 -14.57 19.20 -9.62
N ASN A 229 -13.67 19.46 -8.65
CA ASN A 229 -12.47 20.24 -8.95
C ASN A 229 -11.59 19.54 -10.01
N VAL A 230 -11.44 18.20 -9.88
CA VAL A 230 -10.80 17.35 -10.88
C VAL A 230 -11.76 16.21 -11.21
N TYR A 231 -12.13 16.05 -12.47
CA TYR A 231 -13.13 15.05 -12.83
C TYR A 231 -12.93 14.46 -14.24
N VAL A 232 -13.66 13.38 -14.50
CA VAL A 232 -13.73 12.73 -15.82
C VAL A 232 -15.08 13.01 -16.47
N GLU A 233 -15.06 13.48 -17.70
CA GLU A 233 -16.22 13.60 -18.55
C GLU A 233 -15.84 13.19 -19.99
N ASP A 234 -16.66 12.40 -20.65
CA ASP A 234 -16.44 11.91 -22.01
C ASP A 234 -15.02 11.36 -22.24
N ASN A 235 -14.53 10.53 -21.33
CA ASN A 235 -13.19 9.94 -21.36
C ASN A 235 -12.03 10.97 -21.31
N LYS A 236 -12.28 12.16 -20.79
CA LYS A 236 -11.30 13.26 -20.64
C LYS A 236 -11.22 13.71 -19.19
N ILE A 237 -10.02 14.04 -18.75
CA ILE A 237 -9.77 14.59 -17.40
C ILE A 237 -9.76 16.11 -17.49
N TYR A 238 -10.50 16.73 -16.58
CA TYR A 238 -10.63 18.18 -16.44
C TYR A 238 -10.21 18.65 -15.04
N VAL A 239 -9.70 19.90 -14.98
CA VAL A 239 -9.53 20.68 -13.76
C VAL A 239 -10.41 21.92 -13.91
N GLY A 240 -11.51 21.98 -13.15
CA GLY A 240 -12.56 22.97 -13.42
C GLY A 240 -13.08 22.82 -14.86
N LYS A 241 -12.88 23.85 -15.69
CA LYS A 241 -13.25 23.80 -17.13
C LYS A 241 -12.08 23.50 -18.06
N ASP A 242 -10.89 23.35 -17.52
CA ASP A 242 -9.69 23.18 -18.34
C ASP A 242 -9.44 21.71 -18.62
N PHE A 243 -9.39 21.35 -19.90
CA PHE A 243 -8.99 20.02 -20.34
C PHE A 243 -7.53 19.73 -20.04
N ILE A 244 -7.26 18.58 -19.45
CA ILE A 244 -5.91 18.12 -19.14
C ILE A 244 -5.45 17.07 -20.14
N ILE A 245 -6.11 15.89 -20.19
CA ILE A 245 -5.68 14.75 -21.00
C ILE A 245 -6.87 13.81 -21.28
N GLU A 246 -6.84 13.10 -22.39
CA GLU A 246 -7.74 11.97 -22.66
C GLU A 246 -7.32 10.76 -21.83
N ALA A 247 -8.26 10.07 -21.18
CA ALA A 247 -7.96 8.91 -20.34
C ALA A 247 -7.29 7.76 -21.12
N ASP A 248 -7.57 7.65 -22.42
CA ASP A 248 -6.91 6.68 -23.29
C ASP A 248 -5.41 6.93 -23.50
N LYS A 249 -4.93 8.16 -23.29
CA LYS A 249 -3.51 8.51 -23.37
C LYS A 249 -2.73 8.24 -22.09
N LEU A 250 -3.43 7.96 -20.97
CA LEU A 250 -2.77 7.59 -19.74
C LEU A 250 -1.96 6.30 -19.94
N SER A 251 -0.75 6.26 -19.44
CA SER A 251 0.08 5.03 -19.45
C SER A 251 -0.44 4.00 -18.43
N LEU A 252 -0.90 4.45 -17.27
CA LEU A 252 -1.50 3.61 -16.24
C LEU A 252 -2.95 3.29 -16.60
N LYS A 253 -3.19 2.09 -17.13
CA LYS A 253 -4.52 1.65 -17.61
C LYS A 253 -5.41 1.11 -16.47
N GLY A 254 -6.72 1.11 -16.73
CA GLY A 254 -7.75 0.56 -15.85
C GLY A 254 -8.42 1.59 -14.95
N ILE A 255 -9.65 1.28 -14.55
CA ILE A 255 -10.53 2.20 -13.79
C ILE A 255 -9.93 2.64 -12.44
N HIS A 256 -9.18 1.74 -11.79
CA HIS A 256 -8.50 2.05 -10.52
C HIS A 256 -7.34 3.02 -10.70
N ASN A 257 -6.59 2.88 -11.80
CA ASN A 257 -5.51 3.80 -12.12
C ASN A 257 -6.03 5.13 -12.60
N LEU A 258 -7.19 5.18 -13.26
CA LEU A 258 -7.89 6.42 -13.56
C LEU A 258 -8.22 7.18 -12.27
N GLU A 259 -8.79 6.51 -11.26
CA GLU A 259 -9.04 7.10 -9.94
C GLU A 259 -7.75 7.62 -9.29
N ASN A 260 -6.69 6.80 -9.22
CA ASN A 260 -5.39 7.23 -8.70
C ASN A 260 -4.84 8.45 -9.45
N THR A 261 -5.06 8.52 -10.77
CA THR A 261 -4.62 9.64 -11.61
C THR A 261 -5.31 10.95 -11.24
N LEU A 262 -6.59 10.94 -10.86
CA LEU A 262 -7.28 12.15 -10.42
C LEU A 262 -6.63 12.77 -9.18
N PHE A 263 -6.16 11.94 -8.24
CA PHE A 263 -5.39 12.42 -7.06
C PHE A 263 -4.02 13.00 -7.45
N MET A 264 -3.35 12.41 -8.44
CA MET A 264 -2.10 12.99 -8.98
C MET A 264 -2.34 14.35 -9.63
N VAL A 265 -3.39 14.48 -10.45
CA VAL A 265 -3.78 15.74 -11.09
C VAL A 265 -4.16 16.79 -10.04
N ALA A 266 -4.96 16.43 -9.03
CA ALA A 266 -5.31 17.34 -7.94
C ALA A 266 -4.07 17.80 -7.14
N THR A 267 -3.12 16.90 -6.90
CA THR A 267 -1.84 17.25 -6.24
C THR A 267 -1.03 18.22 -7.11
N ALA A 268 -0.95 17.98 -8.42
CA ALA A 268 -0.27 18.86 -9.36
C ALA A 268 -0.87 20.27 -9.38
N GLU A 269 -2.20 20.37 -9.36
CA GLU A 269 -2.91 21.65 -9.33
C GLU A 269 -2.65 22.43 -8.03
N ILE A 270 -2.71 21.77 -6.86
CA ILE A 270 -2.40 22.39 -5.56
C ILE A 270 -0.96 22.95 -5.54
N LEU A 271 -0.03 22.25 -6.16
CA LEU A 271 1.40 22.61 -6.18
C LEU A 271 1.78 23.50 -7.37
N ASN A 272 0.82 23.87 -8.22
CA ASN A 272 1.04 24.63 -9.45
C ASN A 272 2.11 24.00 -10.36
N ILE A 273 2.10 22.67 -10.51
CA ILE A 273 2.97 21.97 -11.44
C ILE A 273 2.57 22.34 -12.86
N ASP A 274 3.56 22.62 -13.70
CA ASP A 274 3.33 22.92 -15.11
C ASP A 274 2.52 21.82 -15.81
N ARG A 275 1.48 22.22 -16.54
CA ARG A 275 0.51 21.27 -17.14
C ARG A 275 1.13 20.39 -18.24
N GLU A 276 2.13 20.87 -18.95
CA GLU A 276 2.81 20.04 -19.95
C GLU A 276 3.67 18.99 -19.26
N LYS A 277 4.40 19.34 -18.20
CA LYS A 277 5.12 18.34 -17.38
C LYS A 277 4.18 17.29 -16.78
N LEU A 278 2.99 17.73 -16.30
CA LEU A 278 1.97 16.79 -15.80
C LEU A 278 1.52 15.82 -16.90
N LYS A 279 1.18 16.32 -18.08
CA LYS A 279 0.76 15.49 -19.23
C LYS A 279 1.86 14.51 -19.65
N GLU A 280 3.10 15.00 -19.80
CA GLU A 280 4.26 14.16 -20.12
C GLU A 280 4.39 13.01 -19.12
N PHE A 281 4.34 13.30 -17.81
CA PHE A 281 4.39 12.29 -16.78
C PHE A 281 3.25 11.27 -16.90
N LEU A 282 2.01 11.73 -17.04
CA LEU A 282 0.84 10.84 -17.12
C LEU A 282 0.86 9.90 -18.34
N MET A 283 1.53 10.30 -19.43
CA MET A 283 1.70 9.46 -20.62
C MET A 283 2.83 8.42 -20.50
N VAL A 284 3.78 8.60 -19.57
CA VAL A 284 4.95 7.71 -19.45
C VAL A 284 5.07 7.01 -18.09
N ALA A 285 4.21 7.33 -17.13
CA ALA A 285 4.23 6.74 -15.80
C ALA A 285 4.15 5.20 -15.87
N THR A 286 5.08 4.52 -15.22
CA THR A 286 5.12 3.04 -15.19
C THR A 286 4.30 2.51 -14.00
N PRO A 287 3.70 1.32 -14.07
CA PRO A 287 3.13 0.66 -12.90
C PRO A 287 4.14 0.55 -11.75
N LEU A 288 3.64 0.41 -10.54
CA LEU A 288 4.49 0.11 -9.40
C LEU A 288 5.01 -1.33 -9.54
N GLU A 289 6.30 -1.53 -9.29
CA GLU A 289 6.93 -2.85 -9.36
C GLU A 289 6.16 -3.86 -8.48
N HIS A 290 6.02 -5.07 -8.97
CA HIS A 290 5.26 -6.17 -8.33
C HIS A 290 3.76 -5.92 -8.15
N ARG A 291 3.17 -4.94 -8.85
CA ARG A 291 1.72 -4.67 -8.80
C ARG A 291 1.13 -4.66 -10.21
N THR A 292 0.59 -5.79 -10.64
CA THR A 292 0.05 -6.04 -12.00
C THR A 292 1.02 -5.52 -13.09
N GLU A 293 2.31 -5.69 -12.85
CA GLU A 293 3.41 -5.20 -13.67
C GLU A 293 3.61 -6.13 -14.87
N LEU A 294 3.23 -5.70 -16.09
CA LEU A 294 3.66 -6.37 -17.32
C LEU A 294 5.15 -6.07 -17.54
N PHE A 295 6.02 -7.03 -17.27
CA PHE A 295 7.48 -6.81 -17.29
C PHE A 295 8.22 -7.52 -18.43
N PHE A 296 7.58 -8.56 -19.04
CA PHE A 296 8.23 -9.32 -20.10
C PHE A 296 7.22 -9.92 -21.07
N ASN A 297 7.63 -10.02 -22.35
CA ASN A 297 6.91 -10.70 -23.42
C ASN A 297 7.81 -11.75 -24.07
N TYR A 298 7.33 -13.00 -24.13
CA TYR A 298 7.94 -14.06 -24.93
C TYR A 298 7.12 -14.29 -26.19
N GLY A 299 7.41 -13.53 -27.23
CA GLY A 299 6.53 -13.46 -28.39
C GLY A 299 5.16 -12.89 -28.02
N LYS A 300 4.10 -13.67 -28.16
CA LYS A 300 2.74 -13.28 -27.75
C LYS A 300 2.42 -13.59 -26.28
N VAL A 301 3.24 -14.43 -25.61
CA VAL A 301 3.06 -14.75 -24.18
C VAL A 301 3.47 -13.56 -23.33
N LYS A 302 2.55 -13.08 -22.48
CA LYS A 302 2.75 -11.94 -21.58
C LYS A 302 2.99 -12.41 -20.15
N PHE A 303 3.96 -11.84 -19.44
CA PHE A 303 4.25 -12.13 -18.04
C PHE A 303 3.94 -10.93 -17.17
N ILE A 304 3.01 -11.11 -16.22
CA ILE A 304 2.53 -10.08 -15.31
C ILE A 304 2.91 -10.46 -13.87
N ASN A 305 3.60 -9.55 -13.21
CA ASN A 305 4.03 -9.70 -11.82
C ASN A 305 3.12 -8.90 -10.90
N ASP A 306 2.33 -9.60 -10.08
CA ASP A 306 1.48 -9.03 -9.05
C ASP A 306 1.79 -9.65 -7.68
N SER A 307 3.09 -9.87 -7.41
CA SER A 307 3.57 -10.50 -6.18
C SER A 307 3.12 -9.77 -4.91
N LYS A 308 2.77 -8.47 -4.99
CA LYS A 308 2.24 -7.67 -3.89
C LYS A 308 0.82 -8.08 -3.47
N ALA A 309 0.07 -8.82 -4.28
CA ALA A 309 -1.23 -9.38 -3.91
C ALA A 309 -1.07 -10.48 -2.86
N THR A 310 -0.94 -10.09 -1.60
CA THR A 310 -0.71 -10.98 -0.46
C THR A 310 -1.99 -11.36 0.28
N ASN A 311 -3.15 -11.07 -0.27
CA ASN A 311 -4.47 -11.46 0.20
C ASN A 311 -5.44 -11.67 -0.96
N VAL A 312 -6.57 -12.31 -0.69
CA VAL A 312 -7.59 -12.67 -1.68
C VAL A 312 -8.17 -11.43 -2.38
N ASP A 313 -8.46 -10.37 -1.63
CA ASP A 313 -9.05 -9.14 -2.19
C ASP A 313 -8.12 -8.44 -3.19
N SER A 314 -6.83 -8.40 -2.89
CA SER A 314 -5.84 -7.82 -3.82
C SER A 314 -5.76 -8.62 -5.12
N THR A 315 -5.75 -9.96 -5.04
CA THR A 315 -5.70 -10.86 -6.20
C THR A 315 -6.97 -10.76 -7.06
N LYS A 316 -8.12 -10.46 -6.46
CA LYS A 316 -9.38 -10.24 -7.20
C LYS A 316 -9.22 -9.21 -8.30
N PHE A 317 -8.57 -8.08 -8.03
CA PHE A 317 -8.38 -7.02 -9.02
C PHE A 317 -7.48 -7.47 -10.17
N ALA A 318 -6.41 -8.20 -9.87
CA ALA A 318 -5.50 -8.73 -10.88
C ALA A 318 -6.19 -9.76 -11.78
N ILE A 319 -6.99 -10.66 -11.21
CA ILE A 319 -7.79 -11.65 -11.95
C ILE A 319 -8.81 -10.95 -12.86
N GLN A 320 -9.56 -9.98 -12.34
CA GLN A 320 -10.58 -9.26 -13.11
C GLN A 320 -9.99 -8.45 -14.28
N ALA A 321 -8.77 -7.92 -14.10
CA ALA A 321 -8.06 -7.20 -15.16
C ALA A 321 -7.42 -8.14 -16.20
N ASN A 322 -7.23 -9.42 -15.89
CA ASN A 322 -6.53 -10.39 -16.73
C ASN A 322 -7.35 -11.70 -16.82
N LYS A 323 -8.59 -11.58 -17.32
CA LYS A 323 -9.44 -12.76 -17.55
C LYS A 323 -8.79 -13.73 -18.53
N ASP A 324 -9.17 -15.00 -18.42
CA ASP A 324 -8.64 -16.11 -19.24
C ASP A 324 -7.11 -16.29 -19.16
N SER A 325 -6.47 -15.70 -18.12
CA SER A 325 -5.04 -15.88 -17.86
C SER A 325 -4.74 -17.23 -17.19
N ILE A 326 -3.44 -17.56 -17.16
CA ILE A 326 -2.88 -18.65 -16.38
C ILE A 326 -2.35 -18.05 -15.08
N LEU A 327 -2.95 -18.45 -13.96
CA LEU A 327 -2.65 -17.88 -12.65
C LEU A 327 -1.62 -18.74 -11.90
N ILE A 328 -0.56 -18.10 -11.40
CA ILE A 328 0.31 -18.69 -10.36
C ILE A 328 -0.13 -18.10 -9.02
N CYS A 329 -0.65 -18.95 -8.12
CA CYS A 329 -1.08 -18.50 -6.79
C CYS A 329 -0.71 -19.48 -5.68
N GLY A 330 -0.69 -18.98 -4.44
CA GLY A 330 -0.28 -19.72 -3.25
C GLY A 330 0.90 -19.10 -2.52
N GLY A 331 1.38 -19.77 -1.48
CA GLY A 331 2.43 -19.32 -0.59
C GLY A 331 2.15 -19.74 0.86
N TYR A 332 2.41 -18.84 1.82
CA TYR A 332 2.24 -19.09 3.25
C TYR A 332 0.76 -19.14 3.66
N ASP A 333 0.40 -20.13 4.48
CA ASP A 333 -0.96 -20.29 5.02
C ASP A 333 -1.23 -19.35 6.20
N LYS A 334 -2.12 -18.37 6.00
CA LYS A 334 -2.56 -17.43 7.04
C LYS A 334 -3.84 -17.85 7.75
N GLY A 335 -4.42 -19.01 7.40
CA GLY A 335 -5.69 -19.45 7.95
C GLY A 335 -6.92 -18.67 7.44
N VAL A 336 -6.81 -18.01 6.27
CA VAL A 336 -7.90 -17.23 5.69
C VAL A 336 -8.89 -18.09 4.94
N ASP A 337 -10.14 -17.62 4.78
CA ASP A 337 -11.13 -18.26 3.92
C ASP A 337 -10.72 -18.13 2.44
N LEU A 338 -10.65 -19.27 1.76
CA LEU A 338 -10.24 -19.39 0.36
C LEU A 338 -11.42 -19.62 -0.59
N ALA A 339 -12.64 -19.79 -0.08
CA ALA A 339 -13.81 -20.03 -0.94
C ALA A 339 -14.06 -18.86 -1.92
N PRO A 340 -13.93 -17.57 -1.53
CA PRO A 340 -14.05 -16.47 -2.49
C PRO A 340 -12.97 -16.48 -3.58
N LEU A 341 -11.75 -16.92 -3.28
CA LEU A 341 -10.68 -17.08 -4.26
C LEU A 341 -11.02 -18.17 -5.28
N ALA A 342 -11.51 -19.32 -4.80
CA ALA A 342 -11.85 -20.44 -5.65
C ALA A 342 -12.97 -20.10 -6.65
N GLU A 343 -14.01 -19.40 -6.22
CA GLU A 343 -15.07 -18.93 -7.11
C GLU A 343 -14.55 -17.95 -8.19
N MET A 344 -13.69 -17.00 -7.80
CA MET A 344 -13.09 -16.08 -8.76
C MET A 344 -12.22 -16.79 -9.80
N ILE A 345 -11.42 -17.76 -9.38
CA ILE A 345 -10.58 -18.57 -10.28
C ILE A 345 -11.47 -19.32 -11.25
N LYS A 346 -12.53 -19.98 -10.76
CA LYS A 346 -13.47 -20.72 -11.60
C LYS A 346 -14.10 -19.87 -12.70
N GLU A 347 -14.48 -18.65 -12.37
CA GLU A 347 -15.18 -17.75 -13.30
C GLU A 347 -14.26 -17.08 -14.33
N ASN A 348 -12.98 -16.87 -14.00
CA ASN A 348 -12.14 -15.94 -14.75
C ASN A 348 -10.78 -16.50 -15.19
N ILE A 349 -10.33 -17.66 -14.69
CA ILE A 349 -8.98 -18.18 -14.91
C ILE A 349 -9.01 -19.44 -15.76
N LYS A 350 -8.15 -19.47 -16.78
CA LYS A 350 -8.03 -20.59 -17.72
C LYS A 350 -7.41 -21.82 -17.07
N GLU A 351 -6.28 -21.65 -16.38
CA GLU A 351 -5.54 -22.69 -15.65
C GLU A 351 -4.87 -22.08 -14.41
N VAL A 352 -4.68 -22.87 -13.36
CA VAL A 352 -4.05 -22.42 -12.13
C VAL A 352 -2.85 -23.29 -11.76
N TYR A 353 -1.74 -22.62 -11.44
CA TYR A 353 -0.51 -23.22 -10.92
C TYR A 353 -0.39 -22.90 -9.43
N LEU A 354 -0.46 -23.94 -8.61
CA LEU A 354 -0.46 -23.82 -7.15
C LEU A 354 0.94 -23.99 -6.58
N ILE A 355 1.35 -23.03 -5.76
CA ILE A 355 2.68 -22.99 -5.12
C ILE A 355 2.57 -22.85 -3.59
N GLY A 356 3.64 -23.24 -2.90
CA GLY A 356 3.78 -23.06 -1.45
C GLY A 356 2.89 -24.00 -0.61
N VAL A 357 2.96 -23.79 0.70
CA VAL A 357 2.32 -24.70 1.68
C VAL A 357 0.79 -24.68 1.66
N ILE A 358 0.17 -23.63 1.14
CA ILE A 358 -1.28 -23.50 1.06
C ILE A 358 -1.90 -24.20 -0.16
N ALA A 359 -1.09 -24.74 -1.07
CA ALA A 359 -1.53 -25.33 -2.35
C ALA A 359 -2.64 -26.37 -2.19
N ASP A 360 -2.53 -27.30 -1.21
CA ASP A 360 -3.54 -28.33 -0.96
C ASP A 360 -4.90 -27.78 -0.54
N LYS A 361 -4.89 -26.68 0.23
CA LYS A 361 -6.12 -26.01 0.66
C LYS A 361 -6.82 -25.32 -0.51
N ILE A 362 -6.07 -24.63 -1.37
CA ILE A 362 -6.61 -23.98 -2.56
C ILE A 362 -7.18 -25.04 -3.51
N GLU A 363 -6.44 -26.13 -3.77
CA GLU A 363 -6.91 -27.24 -4.60
C GLU A 363 -8.24 -27.81 -4.07
N THR A 364 -8.35 -27.98 -2.75
CA THR A 364 -9.56 -28.47 -2.10
C THR A 364 -10.76 -27.55 -2.35
N GLU A 365 -10.60 -26.24 -2.19
CA GLU A 365 -11.66 -25.27 -2.45
C GLU A 365 -12.03 -25.20 -3.94
N LEU A 366 -11.06 -25.27 -4.84
CA LEU A 366 -11.30 -25.31 -6.28
C LEU A 366 -12.14 -26.53 -6.69
N LYS A 367 -11.86 -27.70 -6.11
CA LYS A 367 -12.66 -28.92 -6.33
C LYS A 367 -14.08 -28.78 -5.81
N LYS A 368 -14.29 -28.15 -4.66
CA LYS A 368 -15.64 -27.91 -4.09
C LYS A 368 -16.51 -27.04 -5.00
N VAL A 369 -15.94 -26.01 -5.61
CA VAL A 369 -16.66 -25.15 -6.54
C VAL A 369 -16.80 -25.76 -7.93
N GLY A 370 -16.23 -26.95 -8.17
CA GLY A 370 -16.31 -27.67 -9.45
C GLY A 370 -15.36 -27.14 -10.53
N TYR A 371 -14.22 -26.56 -10.14
CA TYR A 371 -13.16 -26.23 -11.10
C TYR A 371 -12.51 -27.50 -11.65
N GLU A 372 -12.24 -27.54 -12.94
CA GLU A 372 -11.80 -28.74 -13.65
C GLU A 372 -10.40 -29.18 -13.20
N ALA A 373 -10.29 -30.44 -12.70
CA ALA A 373 -9.05 -30.92 -12.11
C ALA A 373 -7.87 -30.96 -13.11
N SER A 374 -8.12 -31.12 -14.41
CA SER A 374 -7.10 -31.06 -15.46
C SER A 374 -6.46 -29.67 -15.63
N LYS A 375 -7.09 -28.61 -15.11
CA LYS A 375 -6.63 -27.22 -15.13
C LYS A 375 -5.88 -26.80 -13.85
N ILE A 376 -5.72 -27.73 -12.89
CA ILE A 376 -5.02 -27.48 -11.63
C ILE A 376 -3.64 -28.14 -11.70
N HIS A 377 -2.58 -27.32 -11.65
CA HIS A 377 -1.19 -27.77 -11.68
C HIS A 377 -0.53 -27.48 -10.33
N LYS A 378 -0.28 -28.50 -9.52
CA LYS A 378 0.39 -28.34 -8.23
C LYS A 378 1.88 -28.61 -8.36
N LEU A 379 2.71 -27.57 -8.45
CA LEU A 379 4.13 -27.66 -8.76
C LEU A 379 5.05 -27.07 -7.68
N GLU A 380 4.48 -26.73 -6.51
CA GLU A 380 5.17 -26.34 -5.28
C GLU A 380 5.95 -25.02 -5.36
N THR A 381 6.69 -24.76 -6.46
CA THR A 381 7.52 -23.57 -6.60
C THR A 381 7.21 -22.78 -7.87
N VAL A 382 7.57 -21.48 -7.86
CA VAL A 382 7.51 -20.63 -9.05
C VAL A 382 8.38 -21.18 -10.18
N GLU A 383 9.59 -21.67 -9.87
CA GLU A 383 10.51 -22.21 -10.88
C GLU A 383 9.93 -23.43 -11.58
N ASN A 384 9.40 -24.39 -10.83
CA ASN A 384 8.77 -25.59 -11.41
C ASN A 384 7.56 -25.23 -12.29
N SER A 385 6.76 -24.27 -11.86
CA SER A 385 5.62 -23.76 -12.64
C SER A 385 6.08 -23.18 -13.99
N LEU A 386 7.11 -22.35 -13.99
CA LEU A 386 7.65 -21.74 -15.21
C LEU A 386 8.32 -22.78 -16.14
N LEU A 387 9.02 -23.77 -15.58
CA LEU A 387 9.63 -24.86 -16.36
C LEU A 387 8.57 -25.76 -17.03
N ASP A 388 7.45 -26.01 -16.38
CA ASP A 388 6.32 -26.71 -16.99
C ASP A 388 5.69 -25.89 -18.11
N MET A 389 5.42 -24.62 -17.88
CA MET A 389 4.89 -23.69 -18.89
C MET A 389 5.80 -23.58 -20.10
N LYS A 390 7.14 -23.60 -19.94
CA LYS A 390 8.11 -23.57 -21.04
C LYS A 390 8.00 -24.77 -21.97
N LYS A 391 7.62 -25.93 -21.44
CA LYS A 391 7.39 -27.14 -22.26
C LYS A 391 6.11 -27.04 -23.09
N ARG A 392 5.15 -26.25 -22.62
CA ARG A 392 3.79 -26.17 -23.19
C ARG A 392 3.63 -24.99 -24.15
N PHE A 393 4.30 -23.85 -23.89
CA PHE A 393 4.09 -22.60 -24.63
C PHE A 393 5.28 -22.23 -25.53
N THR A 394 4.94 -21.77 -26.72
CA THR A 394 5.89 -21.24 -27.73
C THR A 394 5.69 -19.72 -27.85
N LYS A 395 6.56 -19.06 -28.64
CA LYS A 395 6.43 -17.61 -28.91
C LYS A 395 5.12 -17.21 -29.59
N ASP A 396 4.43 -18.16 -30.23
CA ASP A 396 3.17 -17.94 -30.93
C ASP A 396 1.93 -18.23 -30.04
N SER A 397 2.12 -18.79 -28.87
CA SER A 397 1.04 -19.00 -27.88
C SER A 397 0.52 -17.64 -27.41
N ASP A 398 -0.79 -17.40 -27.52
CA ASP A 398 -1.43 -16.16 -27.05
C ASP A 398 -1.92 -16.35 -25.61
N GLU A 399 -1.00 -16.22 -24.66
CA GLU A 399 -1.25 -16.50 -23.24
C GLU A 399 -0.81 -15.34 -22.34
N VAL A 400 -1.51 -15.18 -21.23
CA VAL A 400 -1.15 -14.26 -20.14
C VAL A 400 -0.82 -15.09 -18.91
N ILE A 401 0.42 -15.00 -18.44
CA ILE A 401 0.89 -15.64 -17.20
C ILE A 401 0.90 -14.59 -16.10
N LEU A 402 0.05 -14.77 -15.11
CA LEU A 402 -0.17 -13.85 -14.00
C LEU A 402 0.34 -14.47 -12.70
N LEU A 403 1.39 -13.90 -12.10
CA LEU A 403 1.74 -14.17 -10.71
C LEU A 403 0.90 -13.27 -9.81
N SER A 404 -0.16 -13.78 -9.17
CA SER A 404 -0.96 -13.07 -8.16
C SER A 404 -1.32 -14.03 -7.01
N PRO A 405 -0.46 -14.10 -5.99
CA PRO A 405 -0.40 -15.22 -5.06
C PRO A 405 -1.57 -15.37 -4.09
N ALA A 406 -2.36 -14.33 -3.82
CA ALA A 406 -3.44 -14.29 -2.83
C ALA A 406 -2.98 -14.49 -1.36
N THR A 407 -1.71 -14.78 -1.11
CA THR A 407 -1.17 -15.00 0.23
C THR A 407 0.27 -14.46 0.36
N SER A 408 0.75 -14.34 1.61
CA SER A 408 2.12 -13.91 1.88
C SER A 408 3.15 -14.94 1.39
N SER A 409 4.40 -14.51 1.30
CA SER A 409 5.50 -15.25 0.66
C SER A 409 6.44 -15.95 1.63
N TYR A 410 6.20 -15.86 2.95
CA TYR A 410 7.17 -16.21 4.00
C TYR A 410 7.47 -17.72 4.16
N ASP A 411 6.81 -18.57 3.38
CA ASP A 411 7.11 -20.01 3.28
C ASP A 411 8.35 -20.28 2.39
N GLN A 412 8.56 -19.49 1.34
CA GLN A 412 9.63 -19.72 0.36
C GLN A 412 10.51 -18.48 0.12
N PHE A 413 10.07 -17.28 0.54
CA PHE A 413 10.76 -16.02 0.26
C PHE A 413 10.79 -15.12 1.50
N ASN A 414 11.77 -14.21 1.56
CA ASN A 414 11.92 -13.27 2.69
C ASN A 414 10.84 -12.17 2.70
N SER A 415 10.29 -11.84 1.54
CA SER A 415 9.23 -10.83 1.37
C SER A 415 8.51 -11.01 0.03
N PHE A 416 7.42 -10.26 -0.21
CA PHE A 416 6.74 -10.27 -1.49
C PHE A 416 7.62 -9.65 -2.60
N GLU A 417 8.45 -8.66 -2.27
CA GLU A 417 9.43 -8.07 -3.20
C GLU A 417 10.43 -9.12 -3.65
N HIS A 418 10.96 -9.90 -2.71
CA HIS A 418 11.88 -11.00 -3.03
C HIS A 418 11.20 -12.03 -3.94
N ARG A 419 9.96 -12.44 -3.65
CA ARG A 419 9.19 -13.34 -4.53
C ARG A 419 9.01 -12.76 -5.94
N GLY A 420 8.62 -11.49 -6.02
CA GLY A 420 8.41 -10.81 -7.30
C GLY A 420 9.71 -10.65 -8.11
N LYS A 421 10.84 -10.35 -7.45
CA LYS A 421 12.16 -10.27 -8.07
C LYS A 421 12.62 -11.64 -8.60
N VAL A 422 12.51 -12.68 -7.79
CA VAL A 422 12.84 -14.06 -8.20
C VAL A 422 11.97 -14.50 -9.38
N PHE A 423 10.66 -14.18 -9.38
CA PHE A 423 9.80 -14.47 -10.53
C PHE A 423 10.31 -13.80 -11.81
N LYS A 424 10.67 -12.51 -11.76
CA LYS A 424 11.23 -11.78 -12.92
C LYS A 424 12.54 -12.40 -13.41
N GLU A 425 13.46 -12.73 -12.51
CA GLU A 425 14.74 -13.36 -12.82
C GLU A 425 14.56 -14.74 -13.47
N LEU A 426 13.66 -15.56 -12.94
CA LEU A 426 13.35 -16.88 -13.48
C LEU A 426 12.70 -16.79 -14.86
N VAL A 427 11.77 -15.88 -15.08
CA VAL A 427 11.16 -15.68 -16.40
C VAL A 427 12.20 -15.27 -17.41
N LEU A 428 13.10 -14.32 -17.10
CA LEU A 428 14.17 -13.93 -17.99
C LEU A 428 15.17 -15.07 -18.27
N LYS A 429 15.48 -15.89 -17.28
CA LYS A 429 16.37 -17.05 -17.44
C LYS A 429 15.75 -18.15 -18.31
N ILE A 430 14.44 -18.39 -18.20
CA ILE A 430 13.76 -19.52 -18.84
C ILE A 430 13.22 -19.13 -20.22
N PHE A 431 12.70 -17.92 -20.39
CA PHE A 431 12.00 -17.44 -21.59
C PHE A 431 12.77 -16.34 -22.36
N GLY A 432 13.78 -15.72 -21.79
CA GLY A 432 14.60 -14.67 -22.38
C GLY A 432 15.58 -15.07 -23.48
#